data_b3d29f4d3ca4edac543b05eee915f5b4
#
_entry.id   b3d29f4d3ca4edac543b05eee915f5b4
#
_cell.length_a   1.000
_cell.length_b   1.000
_cell.length_c   1.000
_cell.angle_alpha   90.00
_cell.angle_beta   90.00
_cell.angle_gamma   90.00
#
_symmetry.space_group_name_H-M   'P 1'
#
loop_
_entity.id
_entity.type
_entity.pdbx_description
1 polymer ?
#
loop_
_entity_poly.entity_id
_entity_poly.type
_entity_poly.pdbx_seq_one_letter_code
_entity_poly.pdbx_strand_id
1 'polypeptide(L)'
;MSAKANVFVATPCYGSWLSEDYFHSILDLQNLCREENIALRVQTLGQESLVTRARNTLVANFLDDKEATHLLFIDADIGFDAKLLLRFLEFNKEVLCAPYPMKMINWDGIPDLIKEKKDYKDLSSPYVLNFKDKDNINVESGFAEVLDAATGFMLIQRSCLEKMKKEYQDLHYITDQIVNGKEYDSNNTYLFFDTMKDEDGRYLSEDYAFSRRWQKIGGKIWADLGSSLSHFGGYRFEGKLWKHFDFKKD
;
A
#
# COMPACT_ATOMS: atom_id res chain seq x y z
N MET A 1 -26.44 3.28 -10.47
CA MET A 1 -25.56 2.09 -10.32
C MET A 1 -24.14 2.62 -10.19
N SER A 2 -23.42 2.35 -9.10
CA SER A 2 -22.00 2.72 -9.01
C SER A 2 -21.27 2.00 -10.12
N ALA A 3 -20.31 2.67 -10.77
CA ALA A 3 -19.47 2.04 -11.78
C ALA A 3 -18.80 0.80 -11.16
N LYS A 4 -18.84 -0.32 -11.88
CA LYS A 4 -18.28 -1.59 -11.41
C LYS A 4 -16.76 -1.41 -11.24
N ALA A 5 -16.21 -1.83 -10.10
CA ALA A 5 -14.78 -1.72 -9.86
C ALA A 5 -13.97 -2.52 -10.90
N ASN A 6 -12.92 -1.88 -11.43
CA ASN A 6 -11.92 -2.51 -12.29
C ASN A 6 -10.55 -2.25 -11.62
N VAL A 7 -9.98 -3.30 -11.05
CA VAL A 7 -8.81 -3.21 -10.18
C VAL A 7 -7.55 -3.60 -10.95
N PHE A 8 -6.58 -2.71 -10.94
CA PHE A 8 -5.24 -2.92 -11.48
C PHE A 8 -4.28 -3.19 -10.32
N VAL A 9 -3.89 -4.45 -10.13
CA VAL A 9 -2.86 -4.83 -9.17
C VAL A 9 -1.50 -4.52 -9.76
N ALA A 10 -0.70 -3.77 -9.01
CA ALA A 10 0.63 -3.33 -9.38
C ALA A 10 1.67 -3.84 -8.37
N THR A 11 2.61 -4.67 -8.82
CA THR A 11 3.62 -5.28 -7.97
C THR A 11 5.03 -4.97 -8.44
N PRO A 12 5.77 -4.08 -7.73
CA PRO A 12 7.22 -3.99 -7.90
C PRO A 12 7.86 -5.33 -7.53
N CYS A 13 8.63 -5.92 -8.44
CA CYS A 13 9.14 -7.28 -8.30
C CYS A 13 10.64 -7.32 -8.57
N TYR A 14 11.47 -6.70 -7.69
CA TYR A 14 12.91 -6.70 -7.82
C TYR A 14 13.46 -8.12 -7.93
N GLY A 15 14.37 -8.36 -8.88
CA GLY A 15 14.95 -9.67 -9.13
C GLY A 15 13.98 -10.72 -9.67
N SER A 16 12.75 -10.32 -10.03
CA SER A 16 11.68 -11.23 -10.51
C SER A 16 11.27 -12.30 -9.47
N TRP A 17 11.37 -11.97 -8.17
CA TRP A 17 11.00 -12.85 -7.07
C TRP A 17 9.63 -12.49 -6.50
N LEU A 18 8.84 -13.53 -6.23
CA LEU A 18 7.56 -13.46 -5.52
C LEU A 18 7.61 -14.41 -4.33
N SER A 19 7.07 -14.02 -3.18
CA SER A 19 6.91 -14.95 -2.06
C SER A 19 5.77 -15.94 -2.34
N GLU A 20 5.84 -17.12 -1.72
CA GLU A 20 4.76 -18.12 -1.77
C GLU A 20 3.44 -17.55 -1.24
N ASP A 21 3.51 -16.79 -0.14
CA ASP A 21 2.35 -16.11 0.45
C ASP A 21 1.68 -15.14 -0.54
N TYR A 22 2.48 -14.32 -1.24
CA TYR A 22 1.97 -13.44 -2.29
C TYR A 22 1.29 -14.22 -3.41
N PHE A 23 1.94 -15.29 -3.89
CA PHE A 23 1.42 -16.10 -4.99
C PHE A 23 0.05 -16.70 -4.66
N HIS A 24 -0.10 -17.32 -3.48
CA HIS A 24 -1.39 -17.87 -3.05
C HIS A 24 -2.44 -16.78 -2.86
N SER A 25 -2.08 -15.65 -2.23
CA SER A 25 -3.01 -14.52 -2.03
C SER A 25 -3.52 -13.94 -3.35
N ILE A 26 -2.68 -13.85 -4.40
CA ILE A 26 -3.11 -13.40 -5.73
C ILE A 26 -4.07 -14.39 -6.41
N LEU A 27 -3.85 -15.69 -6.27
CA LEU A 27 -4.78 -16.71 -6.79
C LEU A 27 -6.15 -16.62 -6.10
N ASP A 28 -6.16 -16.44 -4.78
CA ASP A 28 -7.39 -16.26 -4.01
C ASP A 28 -8.10 -14.96 -4.39
N LEU A 29 -7.34 -13.86 -4.58
CA LEU A 29 -7.88 -12.59 -5.06
C LEU A 29 -8.51 -12.71 -6.45
N GLN A 30 -7.86 -13.44 -7.37
CA GLN A 30 -8.39 -13.68 -8.71
C GLN A 30 -9.71 -14.47 -8.66
N ASN A 31 -9.78 -15.50 -7.81
CA ASN A 31 -11.00 -16.28 -7.62
C ASN A 31 -12.14 -15.41 -7.05
N LEU A 32 -11.86 -14.66 -5.98
CA LEU A 32 -12.81 -13.73 -5.36
C LEU A 32 -13.32 -12.68 -6.36
N CYS A 33 -12.44 -12.04 -7.11
CA CYS A 33 -12.83 -11.03 -8.09
C CYS A 33 -13.75 -11.61 -9.19
N ARG A 34 -13.50 -12.87 -9.60
CA ARG A 34 -14.36 -13.56 -10.57
C ARG A 34 -15.75 -13.85 -9.96
N GLU A 35 -15.83 -14.28 -8.71
CA GLU A 35 -17.09 -14.53 -8.00
C GLU A 35 -17.92 -13.26 -7.82
N GLU A 36 -17.25 -12.18 -7.44
CA GLU A 36 -17.87 -10.86 -7.20
C GLU A 36 -18.05 -10.03 -8.49
N ASN A 37 -17.67 -10.60 -9.65
CA ASN A 37 -17.70 -9.90 -10.93
C ASN A 37 -16.91 -8.58 -10.93
N ILE A 38 -15.79 -8.49 -10.26
CA ILE A 38 -14.82 -7.40 -10.29
C ILE A 38 -13.81 -7.69 -11.40
N ALA A 39 -13.59 -6.72 -12.30
CA ALA A 39 -12.53 -6.84 -13.29
C ALA A 39 -11.18 -6.72 -12.59
N LEU A 40 -10.26 -7.64 -12.88
CA LEU A 40 -8.93 -7.69 -12.27
C LEU A 40 -7.85 -7.82 -13.35
N ARG A 41 -6.86 -6.93 -13.29
CA ARG A 41 -5.61 -7.05 -14.02
C ARG A 41 -4.45 -7.10 -13.03
N VAL A 42 -3.51 -8.02 -13.21
CA VAL A 42 -2.31 -8.12 -12.38
C VAL A 42 -1.10 -7.82 -13.25
N GLN A 43 -0.28 -6.86 -12.82
CA GLN A 43 0.97 -6.51 -13.48
C GLN A 43 2.11 -6.51 -12.47
N THR A 44 3.13 -7.30 -12.75
CA THR A 44 4.42 -7.26 -12.04
C THR A 44 5.43 -6.48 -12.87
N LEU A 45 6.32 -5.75 -12.22
CA LEU A 45 7.45 -5.08 -12.86
C LEU A 45 8.75 -5.62 -12.27
N GLY A 46 9.38 -6.54 -13.00
CA GLY A 46 10.68 -7.14 -12.64
C GLY A 46 11.86 -6.31 -13.13
N GLN A 47 13.05 -6.62 -12.60
CA GLN A 47 14.34 -6.08 -13.06
C GLN A 47 14.52 -4.55 -12.94
N GLU A 48 13.66 -3.88 -12.18
CA GLU A 48 13.80 -2.47 -11.84
C GLU A 48 14.43 -2.32 -10.45
N SER A 49 15.62 -1.74 -10.40
CA SER A 49 16.39 -1.61 -9.15
C SER A 49 15.93 -0.47 -8.24
N LEU A 50 15.27 0.54 -8.81
CA LEU A 50 14.75 1.69 -8.07
C LEU A 50 13.25 1.50 -7.81
N VAL A 51 12.87 1.24 -6.56
CA VAL A 51 11.47 1.09 -6.17
C VAL A 51 10.63 2.32 -6.51
N THR A 52 11.18 3.53 -6.39
CA THR A 52 10.54 4.79 -6.78
C THR A 52 10.15 4.77 -8.26
N ARG A 53 11.08 4.39 -9.13
CA ARG A 53 10.83 4.31 -10.58
C ARG A 53 9.86 3.18 -10.92
N ALA A 54 9.98 2.02 -10.24
CA ALA A 54 9.04 0.92 -10.43
C ALA A 54 7.59 1.35 -10.11
N ARG A 55 7.36 2.01 -8.97
CA ARG A 55 6.03 2.50 -8.60
C ARG A 55 5.51 3.56 -9.57
N ASN A 56 6.32 4.53 -9.97
CA ASN A 56 5.92 5.56 -10.93
C ASN A 56 5.59 4.98 -12.31
N THR A 57 6.35 3.98 -12.78
CA THR A 57 6.05 3.26 -14.03
C THR A 57 4.73 2.48 -13.93
N LEU A 58 4.48 1.81 -12.82
CA LEU A 58 3.22 1.08 -12.60
C LEU A 58 2.01 2.03 -12.49
N VAL A 59 2.19 3.22 -11.89
CA VAL A 59 1.16 4.29 -11.91
C VAL A 59 0.87 4.73 -13.34
N ALA A 60 1.91 4.95 -14.15
CA ALA A 60 1.73 5.35 -15.56
C ALA A 60 0.98 4.27 -16.35
N ASN A 61 1.33 3.00 -16.19
CA ASN A 61 0.62 1.87 -16.81
C ASN A 61 -0.85 1.80 -16.39
N PHE A 62 -1.15 2.05 -15.11
CA PHE A 62 -2.52 2.14 -14.62
C PHE A 62 -3.28 3.32 -15.24
N LEU A 63 -2.66 4.50 -15.35
CA LEU A 63 -3.30 5.68 -15.93
C LEU A 63 -3.51 5.54 -17.45
N ASP A 64 -2.68 4.77 -18.14
CA ASP A 64 -2.82 4.43 -19.56
C ASP A 64 -3.96 3.44 -19.81
N ASP A 65 -4.26 2.55 -18.87
CA ASP A 65 -5.43 1.67 -18.89
C ASP A 65 -6.69 2.45 -18.52
N LYS A 66 -7.43 2.94 -19.53
CA LYS A 66 -8.61 3.82 -19.31
C LYS A 66 -9.78 3.14 -18.61
N GLU A 67 -9.81 1.81 -18.60
CA GLU A 67 -10.89 1.04 -17.95
C GLU A 67 -10.63 0.81 -16.46
N ALA A 68 -9.36 0.84 -16.02
CA ALA A 68 -9.00 0.63 -14.64
C ALA A 68 -9.49 1.79 -13.75
N THR A 69 -10.17 1.49 -12.67
CA THR A 69 -10.75 2.47 -11.73
C THR A 69 -9.97 2.59 -10.43
N HIS A 70 -9.29 1.52 -10.03
CA HIS A 70 -8.54 1.42 -8.79
C HIS A 70 -7.17 0.80 -9.05
N LEU A 71 -6.12 1.44 -8.53
CA LEU A 71 -4.77 0.92 -8.47
C LEU A 71 -4.57 0.25 -7.10
N LEU A 72 -4.20 -1.02 -7.08
CA LEU A 72 -3.87 -1.75 -5.86
C LEU A 72 -2.38 -2.12 -5.88
N PHE A 73 -1.56 -1.39 -5.16
CA PHE A 73 -0.20 -1.81 -4.90
C PHE A 73 -0.17 -2.99 -3.93
N ILE A 74 0.57 -4.02 -4.29
CA ILE A 74 0.90 -5.15 -3.41
C ILE A 74 2.38 -5.47 -3.62
N ASP A 75 3.18 -5.39 -2.55
CA ASP A 75 4.58 -5.77 -2.65
C ASP A 75 4.74 -7.28 -2.80
N ALA A 76 5.76 -7.71 -3.53
CA ALA A 76 5.99 -9.08 -3.95
C ALA A 76 6.19 -10.10 -2.80
N ASP A 77 6.34 -9.60 -1.58
CA ASP A 77 6.61 -10.35 -0.36
C ASP A 77 5.53 -10.18 0.72
N ILE A 78 4.36 -9.66 0.33
CA ILE A 78 3.19 -9.50 1.20
C ILE A 78 2.15 -10.59 0.92
N GLY A 79 1.79 -11.35 1.98
CA GLY A 79 0.64 -12.24 1.98
C GLY A 79 -0.57 -11.55 2.64
N PHE A 80 -1.77 -11.77 2.09
CA PHE A 80 -2.99 -11.09 2.51
C PHE A 80 -4.26 -11.95 2.29
N ASP A 81 -5.33 -11.60 2.99
CA ASP A 81 -6.66 -12.14 2.72
C ASP A 81 -7.31 -11.37 1.57
N ALA A 82 -7.75 -12.07 0.53
CA ALA A 82 -8.40 -11.48 -0.64
C ALA A 82 -9.63 -10.62 -0.28
N LYS A 83 -10.34 -10.92 0.80
CA LYS A 83 -11.50 -10.16 1.28
C LYS A 83 -11.18 -8.72 1.68
N LEU A 84 -9.91 -8.40 1.91
CA LEU A 84 -9.48 -7.01 2.14
C LEU A 84 -9.86 -6.08 0.98
N LEU A 85 -9.81 -6.57 -0.26
CA LEU A 85 -10.24 -5.78 -1.40
C LEU A 85 -11.72 -5.38 -1.29
N LEU A 86 -12.61 -6.32 -0.93
CA LEU A 86 -14.04 -6.03 -0.78
C LEU A 86 -14.28 -5.01 0.32
N ARG A 87 -13.61 -5.18 1.46
CA ARG A 87 -13.68 -4.25 2.58
C ARG A 87 -13.22 -2.83 2.20
N PHE A 88 -12.16 -2.73 1.37
CA PHE A 88 -11.67 -1.44 0.87
C PHE A 88 -12.65 -0.79 -0.11
N LEU A 89 -13.19 -1.58 -1.04
CA LEU A 89 -14.20 -1.10 -2.00
C LEU A 89 -15.49 -0.64 -1.30
N GLU A 90 -15.91 -1.31 -0.24
CA GLU A 90 -17.07 -0.95 0.58
C GLU A 90 -16.84 0.36 1.33
N PHE A 91 -15.67 0.52 1.98
CA PHE A 91 -15.32 1.76 2.70
C PHE A 91 -15.13 2.96 1.75
N ASN A 92 -14.79 2.72 0.50
CA ASN A 92 -14.85 3.66 -0.63
C ASN A 92 -14.20 5.03 -0.38
N LYS A 93 -12.99 5.07 0.16
CA LYS A 93 -12.16 6.30 0.27
C LYS A 93 -11.08 6.29 -0.81
N GLU A 94 -10.54 7.47 -1.14
CA GLU A 94 -9.62 7.67 -2.26
C GLU A 94 -8.28 6.93 -2.09
N VAL A 95 -7.76 6.85 -0.85
CA VAL A 95 -6.52 6.13 -0.53
C VAL A 95 -6.71 5.31 0.74
N LEU A 96 -6.53 4.00 0.62
CA LEU A 96 -6.67 3.01 1.68
C LEU A 96 -5.43 2.14 1.75
N CYS A 97 -4.99 1.79 2.95
CA CYS A 97 -3.88 0.84 3.13
C CYS A 97 -4.19 -0.21 4.20
N ALA A 98 -3.56 -1.36 4.07
CA ALA A 98 -3.49 -2.36 5.12
C ALA A 98 -2.07 -2.36 5.70
N PRO A 99 -1.89 -1.96 6.95
CA PRO A 99 -0.60 -2.01 7.61
C PRO A 99 -0.08 -3.45 7.75
N TYR A 100 1.22 -3.62 7.63
CA TYR A 100 1.90 -4.90 7.79
C TYR A 100 3.12 -4.77 8.70
N PRO A 101 3.56 -5.88 9.35
CA PRO A 101 4.71 -5.85 10.24
C PRO A 101 6.00 -5.56 9.47
N MET A 102 6.91 -4.83 10.09
CA MET A 102 8.27 -4.67 9.59
C MET A 102 9.01 -6.02 9.65
N LYS A 103 10.03 -6.19 8.80
CA LYS A 103 10.92 -7.37 8.82
C LYS A 103 11.91 -7.32 9.99
N MET A 104 11.37 -7.11 11.19
CA MET A 104 12.15 -7.08 12.43
C MET A 104 11.33 -7.52 13.64
N ILE A 105 12.02 -8.03 14.65
CA ILE A 105 11.44 -8.42 15.93
C ILE A 105 12.09 -7.57 17.01
N ASN A 106 11.28 -6.95 17.86
CA ASN A 106 11.75 -6.27 19.06
C ASN A 106 12.02 -7.31 20.17
N TRP A 107 13.19 -7.92 20.13
CA TRP A 107 13.60 -8.95 21.08
C TRP A 107 13.64 -8.46 22.53
N ASP A 108 14.06 -7.22 22.74
CA ASP A 108 14.18 -6.62 24.06
C ASP A 108 12.82 -6.41 24.76
N GLY A 109 11.76 -6.21 23.99
CA GLY A 109 10.40 -6.05 24.48
C GLY A 109 9.69 -7.37 24.85
N ILE A 110 10.15 -8.51 24.31
CA ILE A 110 9.47 -9.81 24.52
C ILE A 110 9.38 -10.21 26.00
N PRO A 111 10.42 -10.07 26.85
CA PRO A 111 10.33 -10.44 28.26
C PRO A 111 9.22 -9.69 29.01
N ASP A 112 8.98 -8.43 28.68
CA ASP A 112 7.94 -7.64 29.33
C ASP A 112 6.54 -8.05 28.84
N LEU A 113 6.37 -8.33 27.53
CA LEU A 113 5.12 -8.88 27.01
C LEU A 113 4.75 -10.21 27.66
N ILE A 114 5.74 -11.09 27.90
CA ILE A 114 5.52 -12.37 28.60
C ILE A 114 5.09 -12.13 30.06
N LYS A 115 5.76 -11.23 30.77
CA LYS A 115 5.37 -10.89 32.17
C LYS A 115 3.96 -10.35 32.27
N GLU A 116 3.56 -9.52 31.28
CA GLU A 116 2.22 -8.95 31.20
C GLU A 116 1.17 -9.93 30.62
N LYS A 117 1.56 -11.16 30.30
CA LYS A 117 0.73 -12.20 29.66
C LYS A 117 0.09 -11.74 28.34
N LYS A 118 0.75 -10.84 27.63
CA LYS A 118 0.37 -10.37 26.30
C LYS A 118 0.86 -11.34 25.23
N ASP A 119 0.22 -11.29 24.07
CA ASP A 119 0.58 -12.12 22.92
C ASP A 119 1.83 -11.55 22.22
N TYR A 120 3.00 -12.02 22.65
CA TYR A 120 4.27 -11.54 22.11
C TYR A 120 4.45 -11.83 20.62
N LYS A 121 3.80 -12.86 20.08
CA LYS A 121 3.88 -13.19 18.65
C LYS A 121 3.24 -12.11 17.80
N ASP A 122 2.09 -11.59 18.22
CA ASP A 122 1.38 -10.52 17.51
C ASP A 122 1.96 -9.13 17.79
N LEU A 123 2.71 -8.95 18.90
CA LEU A 123 3.14 -7.64 19.39
C LEU A 123 4.64 -7.35 19.25
N SER A 124 5.45 -8.34 18.87
CA SER A 124 6.90 -8.18 18.80
C SER A 124 7.41 -7.48 17.54
N SER A 125 6.60 -7.37 16.48
CA SER A 125 6.99 -6.69 15.25
C SER A 125 6.34 -5.30 15.19
N PRO A 126 7.11 -4.22 14.99
CA PRO A 126 6.55 -2.90 14.73
C PRO A 126 5.91 -2.84 13.34
N TYR A 127 5.03 -1.87 13.14
CA TYR A 127 4.32 -1.64 11.88
C TYR A 127 4.79 -0.36 11.18
N VAL A 128 4.70 -0.35 9.85
CA VAL A 128 5.04 0.83 9.02
C VAL A 128 3.80 1.73 8.92
N LEU A 129 3.62 2.58 9.94
CA LEU A 129 2.44 3.44 10.05
C LEU A 129 2.74 4.63 10.97
N ASN A 130 2.32 5.83 10.59
CA ASN A 130 2.35 7.00 11.46
C ASN A 130 0.96 7.62 11.53
N PHE A 131 0.45 7.81 12.75
CA PHE A 131 -0.77 8.57 12.98
C PHE A 131 -0.49 10.08 13.00
N LYS A 132 -1.47 10.90 12.62
CA LYS A 132 -1.39 12.36 12.76
C LYS A 132 -1.30 12.80 14.22
N ASP A 133 -2.13 12.16 15.05
CA ASP A 133 -2.18 12.35 16.50
C ASP A 133 -2.32 10.96 17.13
N LYS A 134 -1.31 10.58 17.93
CA LYS A 134 -1.29 9.25 18.57
C LYS A 134 -2.23 9.17 19.77
N ASP A 135 -2.55 10.33 20.36
CA ASP A 135 -3.39 10.41 21.57
C ASP A 135 -4.88 10.51 21.20
N ASN A 136 -5.18 10.86 19.92
CA ASN A 136 -6.55 11.04 19.44
C ASN A 136 -6.72 10.43 18.03
N ILE A 137 -6.74 9.09 17.99
CA ILE A 137 -6.90 8.34 16.74
C ILE A 137 -8.39 8.31 16.36
N ASN A 138 -8.75 8.98 15.27
CA ASN A 138 -10.10 8.93 14.72
C ASN A 138 -10.30 7.63 13.95
N VAL A 139 -11.26 6.80 14.37
CA VAL A 139 -11.57 5.50 13.74
C VAL A 139 -12.99 5.55 13.16
N GLU A 140 -13.11 5.23 11.87
CA GLU A 140 -14.38 5.11 11.13
C GLU A 140 -14.47 3.71 10.54
N SER A 141 -15.46 2.90 10.92
CA SER A 141 -15.68 1.54 10.42
C SER A 141 -14.44 0.61 10.52
N GLY A 142 -13.60 0.83 11.55
CA GLY A 142 -12.37 0.08 11.76
C GLY A 142 -11.16 0.57 10.96
N PHE A 143 -11.29 1.72 10.26
CA PHE A 143 -10.20 2.42 9.59
C PHE A 143 -9.79 3.66 10.38
N ALA A 144 -8.50 3.93 10.46
CA ALA A 144 -7.97 5.14 11.08
C ALA A 144 -7.36 6.09 10.02
N GLU A 145 -7.59 7.40 10.17
CA GLU A 145 -6.89 8.41 9.37
C GLU A 145 -5.43 8.48 9.81
N VAL A 146 -4.50 8.37 8.84
CA VAL A 146 -3.07 8.30 9.12
C VAL A 146 -2.29 9.40 8.42
N LEU A 147 -1.10 9.68 8.94
CA LEU A 147 -0.18 10.66 8.38
C LEU A 147 0.70 10.06 7.29
N ASP A 148 1.31 8.92 7.56
CA ASP A 148 2.15 8.20 6.64
C ASP A 148 1.73 6.73 6.61
N ALA A 149 1.71 6.13 5.43
CA ALA A 149 1.36 4.74 5.21
C ALA A 149 2.31 4.10 4.19
N ALA A 150 2.66 2.84 4.42
CA ALA A 150 3.44 2.07 3.46
C ALA A 150 2.57 1.54 2.31
N THR A 151 3.17 1.37 1.15
CA THR A 151 2.50 0.95 -0.09
C THR A 151 2.48 -0.56 -0.34
N GLY A 152 3.00 -1.37 0.59
CA GLY A 152 3.02 -2.83 0.41
C GLY A 152 1.63 -3.47 0.29
N PHE A 153 0.57 -2.78 0.73
CA PHE A 153 -0.83 -3.06 0.38
C PHE A 153 -1.62 -1.75 0.43
N MET A 154 -1.78 -1.09 -0.72
CA MET A 154 -2.43 0.22 -0.80
C MET A 154 -3.35 0.31 -2.02
N LEU A 155 -4.64 0.60 -1.78
CA LEU A 155 -5.63 0.87 -2.82
C LEU A 155 -5.75 2.37 -3.04
N ILE A 156 -5.64 2.80 -4.30
CA ILE A 156 -5.71 4.20 -4.72
C ILE A 156 -6.78 4.31 -5.81
N GLN A 157 -7.78 5.16 -5.61
CA GLN A 157 -8.76 5.46 -6.66
C GLN A 157 -8.11 6.28 -7.77
N ARG A 158 -8.56 6.08 -9.01
CA ARG A 158 -8.09 6.87 -10.17
C ARG A 158 -8.22 8.37 -9.94
N SER A 159 -9.32 8.81 -9.33
CA SER A 159 -9.58 10.21 -9.01
C SER A 159 -8.46 10.88 -8.21
N CYS A 160 -7.83 10.15 -7.27
CA CYS A 160 -6.68 10.62 -6.52
C CYS A 160 -5.49 10.95 -7.45
N LEU A 161 -5.09 10.00 -8.29
CA LEU A 161 -3.94 10.17 -9.20
C LEU A 161 -4.20 11.23 -10.29
N GLU A 162 -5.43 11.31 -10.80
CA GLU A 162 -5.82 12.36 -11.76
C GLU A 162 -5.79 13.75 -11.10
N LYS A 163 -6.21 13.87 -9.84
CA LYS A 163 -6.08 15.10 -9.07
C LYS A 163 -4.61 15.46 -8.82
N MET A 164 -3.80 14.50 -8.42
CA MET A 164 -2.36 14.71 -8.22
C MET A 164 -1.67 15.13 -9.52
N LYS A 165 -2.00 14.49 -10.64
CA LYS A 165 -1.47 14.85 -11.97
C LYS A 165 -1.78 16.29 -12.33
N LYS A 166 -2.97 16.78 -12.00
CA LYS A 166 -3.40 18.15 -12.27
C LYS A 166 -2.65 19.17 -11.40
N GLU A 167 -2.43 18.85 -10.14
CA GLU A 167 -1.82 19.75 -9.16
C GLU A 167 -0.27 19.75 -9.24
N TYR A 168 0.36 18.64 -9.64
CA TYR A 168 1.80 18.42 -9.67
C TYR A 168 2.32 18.24 -11.10
N GLN A 169 2.05 19.20 -11.99
CA GLN A 169 2.52 19.15 -13.37
C GLN A 169 4.04 19.20 -13.51
N ASP A 170 4.71 19.81 -12.53
CA ASP A 170 6.17 19.88 -12.40
C ASP A 170 6.82 18.54 -12.07
N LEU A 171 6.06 17.56 -11.61
CA LEU A 171 6.53 16.18 -11.37
C LEU A 171 6.49 15.30 -12.63
N HIS A 172 6.00 15.79 -13.77
CA HIS A 172 6.07 15.05 -15.02
C HIS A 172 7.54 14.89 -15.46
N TYR A 173 7.89 13.68 -15.90
CA TYR A 173 9.25 13.37 -16.37
C TYR A 173 9.22 12.58 -17.68
N ILE A 174 10.35 12.68 -18.42
CA ILE A 174 10.62 11.87 -19.60
C ILE A 174 11.49 10.69 -19.16
N THR A 175 11.14 9.49 -19.61
CA THR A 175 11.90 8.27 -19.30
C THR A 175 12.59 7.73 -20.54
N ASP A 176 13.77 7.18 -20.36
CA ASP A 176 14.53 6.38 -21.34
C ASP A 176 14.41 4.87 -21.06
N GLN A 177 13.48 4.50 -20.21
CA GLN A 177 13.31 3.13 -19.74
C GLN A 177 12.85 2.21 -20.88
N ILE A 178 13.45 1.00 -20.94
CA ILE A 178 13.00 -0.05 -21.83
C ILE A 178 12.17 -1.05 -21.02
N VAL A 179 10.88 -1.18 -21.39
CA VAL A 179 9.97 -2.14 -20.76
C VAL A 179 9.60 -3.20 -21.80
N ASN A 180 9.83 -4.47 -21.47
CA ASN A 180 9.58 -5.60 -22.39
C ASN A 180 10.27 -5.45 -23.78
N GLY A 181 11.49 -4.89 -23.80
CA GLY A 181 12.29 -4.71 -25.00
C GLY A 181 11.86 -3.57 -25.92
N LYS A 182 10.99 -2.68 -25.47
CA LYS A 182 10.56 -1.47 -26.18
C LYS A 182 10.79 -0.24 -25.32
N GLU A 183 11.09 0.89 -25.97
CA GLU A 183 11.08 2.17 -25.28
C GLU A 183 9.70 2.39 -24.63
N TYR A 184 9.73 2.81 -23.37
CA TYR A 184 8.51 3.10 -22.64
C TYR A 184 8.03 4.50 -23.00
N ASP A 185 6.86 4.58 -23.64
CA ASP A 185 6.25 5.83 -24.06
C ASP A 185 4.90 6.00 -23.36
N SER A 186 4.81 6.97 -22.45
CA SER A 186 3.59 7.33 -21.75
C SER A 186 3.61 8.81 -21.37
N ASN A 187 2.50 9.50 -21.59
CA ASN A 187 2.27 10.86 -21.10
C ASN A 187 1.83 10.90 -19.62
N ASN A 188 1.85 9.76 -18.92
CA ASN A 188 1.40 9.62 -17.56
C ASN A 188 2.55 9.35 -16.57
N THR A 189 3.79 9.65 -16.96
CA THR A 189 5.00 9.53 -16.14
C THR A 189 5.12 10.69 -15.16
N TYR A 190 4.86 10.44 -13.86
CA TYR A 190 4.93 11.43 -12.79
C TYR A 190 5.69 10.87 -11.59
N LEU A 191 6.50 11.69 -10.95
CA LEU A 191 7.31 11.36 -9.76
C LEU A 191 6.46 11.37 -8.46
N PHE A 192 5.26 10.76 -8.48
CA PHE A 192 4.39 10.73 -7.30
C PHE A 192 5.00 9.95 -6.15
N PHE A 193 5.76 8.91 -6.47
CA PHE A 193 6.48 8.03 -5.55
C PHE A 193 7.99 8.31 -5.55
N ASP A 194 8.41 9.55 -5.75
CA ASP A 194 9.81 9.92 -5.54
C ASP A 194 10.02 10.38 -4.10
N THR A 195 11.22 10.11 -3.56
CA THR A 195 11.62 10.55 -2.23
C THR A 195 11.61 12.06 -2.12
N MET A 196 11.45 12.58 -0.91
CA MET A 196 11.51 14.02 -0.67
C MET A 196 12.04 14.34 0.72
N LYS A 197 12.47 15.56 0.91
CA LYS A 197 12.73 16.16 2.20
C LYS A 197 11.51 16.97 2.62
N ASP A 198 10.99 16.74 3.82
CA ASP A 198 9.88 17.53 4.36
C ASP A 198 10.35 18.89 4.93
N GLU A 199 9.39 19.69 5.43
CA GLU A 199 9.64 21.03 5.97
C GLU A 199 10.52 21.01 7.23
N ASP A 200 10.49 19.91 7.99
CA ASP A 200 11.32 19.69 9.17
C ASP A 200 12.72 19.16 8.84
N GLY A 201 13.02 18.98 7.56
CA GLY A 201 14.31 18.47 7.08
C GLY A 201 14.42 16.94 7.11
N ARG A 202 13.34 16.21 7.40
CA ARG A 202 13.31 14.77 7.44
C ARG A 202 13.30 14.21 6.00
N TYR A 203 14.14 13.20 5.74
CA TYR A 203 14.13 12.46 4.49
C TYR A 203 12.99 11.44 4.50
N LEU A 204 12.05 11.58 3.59
CA LEU A 204 10.90 10.70 3.44
C LEU A 204 11.14 9.67 2.33
N SER A 205 10.80 8.41 2.62
CA SER A 205 10.69 7.35 1.62
C SER A 205 9.59 7.66 0.59
N GLU A 206 9.55 6.89 -0.48
CA GLU A 206 8.63 7.12 -1.61
C GLU A 206 7.16 7.04 -1.20
N ASP A 207 6.81 6.12 -0.32
CA ASP A 207 5.48 5.90 0.22
C ASP A 207 5.02 7.03 1.13
N TYR A 208 5.92 7.50 2.02
CA TYR A 208 5.66 8.66 2.87
C TYR A 208 5.60 9.95 2.04
N ALA A 209 6.45 10.07 1.04
CA ALA A 209 6.43 11.22 0.12
C ALA A 209 5.12 11.29 -0.67
N PHE A 210 4.62 10.15 -1.19
CA PHE A 210 3.29 10.06 -1.78
C PHE A 210 2.21 10.49 -0.80
N SER A 211 2.25 9.98 0.44
CA SER A 211 1.30 10.32 1.50
C SER A 211 1.25 11.84 1.74
N ARG A 212 2.40 12.48 1.84
CA ARG A 212 2.49 13.95 2.06
C ARG A 212 2.04 14.76 0.86
N ARG A 213 2.40 14.37 -0.36
CA ARG A 213 1.90 15.02 -1.58
C ARG A 213 0.37 14.96 -1.65
N TRP A 214 -0.22 13.79 -1.40
CA TRP A 214 -1.68 13.64 -1.41
C TRP A 214 -2.36 14.51 -0.36
N GLN A 215 -1.84 14.53 0.87
CA GLN A 215 -2.40 15.34 1.96
C GLN A 215 -2.22 16.85 1.74
N LYS A 216 -1.14 17.28 1.11
CA LYS A 216 -0.89 18.70 0.80
C LYS A 216 -1.99 19.30 -0.10
N ILE A 217 -2.62 18.52 -0.93
CA ILE A 217 -3.73 18.92 -1.80
C ILE A 217 -5.12 18.58 -1.21
N GLY A 218 -5.17 18.33 0.12
CA GLY A 218 -6.41 18.11 0.87
C GLY A 218 -6.91 16.66 0.90
N GLY A 219 -6.09 15.70 0.45
CA GLY A 219 -6.41 14.28 0.51
C GLY A 219 -6.27 13.68 1.91
N LYS A 220 -6.86 12.49 2.10
CA LYS A 220 -6.76 11.70 3.32
C LYS A 220 -6.32 10.28 2.99
N ILE A 221 -5.63 9.65 3.94
CA ILE A 221 -5.22 8.25 3.85
C ILE A 221 -5.81 7.52 5.05
N TRP A 222 -6.39 6.36 4.80
CA TRP A 222 -7.04 5.55 5.81
C TRP A 222 -6.38 4.18 5.90
N ALA A 223 -6.02 3.77 7.10
CA ALA A 223 -5.42 2.48 7.40
C ALA A 223 -6.44 1.54 8.04
N ASP A 224 -6.59 0.34 7.50
CA ASP A 224 -7.41 -0.71 8.10
C ASP A 224 -6.71 -1.28 9.34
N LEU A 225 -7.25 -1.02 10.52
CA LEU A 225 -6.70 -1.51 11.78
C LEU A 225 -6.99 -3.00 12.02
N GLY A 226 -7.99 -3.56 11.35
CA GLY A 226 -8.41 -4.95 11.50
C GLY A 226 -7.70 -5.95 10.59
N SER A 227 -6.94 -5.46 9.61
CA SER A 227 -6.20 -6.32 8.69
C SER A 227 -5.06 -7.09 9.37
N SER A 228 -4.76 -8.27 8.82
CA SER A 228 -3.60 -9.07 9.24
C SER A 228 -2.90 -9.56 7.98
N LEU A 229 -1.70 -9.03 7.73
CA LEU A 229 -0.88 -9.38 6.58
C LEU A 229 0.38 -10.08 7.07
N SER A 230 0.95 -10.95 6.22
CA SER A 230 2.30 -11.46 6.42
C SER A 230 3.30 -10.70 5.55
N HIS A 231 4.53 -10.54 6.05
CA HIS A 231 5.64 -9.91 5.35
C HIS A 231 6.84 -10.85 5.33
N PHE A 232 7.20 -11.33 4.18
CA PHE A 232 8.27 -12.32 4.04
C PHE A 232 9.63 -11.66 3.78
N GLY A 233 10.68 -12.11 4.52
CA GLY A 233 12.04 -11.60 4.37
C GLY A 233 13.10 -12.58 4.89
N GLY A 234 13.05 -13.85 4.42
CA GLY A 234 13.81 -14.96 5.00
C GLY A 234 13.17 -15.55 6.26
N TYR A 235 12.26 -14.82 6.87
CA TYR A 235 11.34 -15.20 7.95
C TYR A 235 9.98 -14.61 7.62
N ARG A 236 8.90 -15.28 8.02
CA ARG A 236 7.53 -14.80 7.87
C ARG A 236 7.15 -13.97 9.08
N PHE A 237 7.12 -12.64 8.93
CA PHE A 237 6.66 -11.71 9.95
C PHE A 237 5.15 -11.57 9.83
N GLU A 238 4.44 -11.76 10.93
CA GLU A 238 2.99 -11.63 11.00
C GLU A 238 2.59 -11.07 12.36
N GLY A 239 1.38 -10.53 12.46
CA GLY A 239 0.86 -9.97 13.69
C GLY A 239 -0.49 -9.32 13.49
N LYS A 240 -1.03 -8.75 14.56
CA LYS A 240 -2.33 -8.09 14.58
C LYS A 240 -2.19 -6.68 15.11
N LEU A 241 -2.19 -5.71 14.19
CA LEU A 241 -1.99 -4.29 14.52
C LEU A 241 -2.94 -3.82 15.63
N TRP A 242 -4.20 -4.23 15.59
CA TRP A 242 -5.21 -3.80 16.56
C TRP A 242 -4.86 -4.20 18.01
N LYS A 243 -4.01 -5.22 18.25
CA LYS A 243 -3.54 -5.60 19.59
C LYS A 243 -2.52 -4.62 20.19
N HIS A 244 -1.93 -3.75 19.37
CA HIS A 244 -1.03 -2.70 19.85
C HIS A 244 -1.78 -1.52 20.48
N PHE A 245 -3.10 -1.46 20.37
CA PHE A 245 -3.93 -0.38 20.88
C PHE A 245 -4.88 -0.88 21.96
N ASP A 246 -4.93 -0.17 23.07
CA ASP A 246 -5.96 -0.36 24.10
C ASP A 246 -7.21 0.41 23.65
N PHE A 247 -7.98 -0.16 22.73
CA PHE A 247 -9.31 0.37 22.44
C PHE A 247 -10.17 0.19 23.67
N LYS A 248 -10.56 1.30 24.32
CA LYS A 248 -11.56 1.24 25.37
C LYS A 248 -12.81 0.58 24.78
N LYS A 249 -13.22 -0.55 25.36
CA LYS A 249 -14.52 -1.13 25.07
C LYS A 249 -15.55 -0.18 25.64
N ASP A 250 -16.23 0.56 24.76
CA ASP A 250 -17.48 1.25 25.12
C ASP A 250 -18.59 0.22 25.40
#